data_4a28c40803987f003b4294543e42b096
#
_entry.id   4a28c40803987f003b4294543e42b096
#
_cell.length_a   1.000
_cell.length_b   1.000
_cell.length_c   1.000
_cell.angle_alpha   90.00
_cell.angle_beta   90.00
_cell.angle_gamma   90.00
#
_symmetry.space_group_name_H-M   'P 1'
#
loop_
_entity.id
_entity.type
_entity.pdbx_description
1 polymer ?
#
loop_
_entity_poly.entity_id
_entity_poly.type
_entity_poly.pdbx_seq_one_letter_code
_entity_poly.pdbx_strand_id
1 'polypeptide(L)'
;MPTAKETNERQDRFGLDESVGSITAALGKLVPDPLVRRSLSLSLSTDKDRYEVDEPVELTVEIANSLPVPVTVETPTRRLWGWTVDGELEASDEQVYVSDAPGVLTFRAKERKTITQRWSGRLKRVGDGSTPTRWVEPARGVHEIGAFLAIEGDRPTDSVDIRIE
;
A
#
# COMPACT_ATOMS: atom_id res chain seq x y z
N MET A 1 20.79 6.65 59.88
CA MET A 1 21.52 5.98 58.77
C MET A 1 20.58 4.99 58.13
N PRO A 2 19.94 5.29 57.00
CA PRO A 2 19.31 4.26 56.18
C PRO A 2 20.23 3.92 55.01
N THR A 3 20.40 2.65 54.86
CA THR A 3 21.22 1.90 53.94
C THR A 3 20.73 2.04 52.47
N ALA A 4 21.68 2.33 51.60
CA ALA A 4 21.56 2.27 50.16
C ALA A 4 21.31 0.82 49.70
N LYS A 5 20.09 0.51 49.26
CA LYS A 5 19.79 -0.76 48.53
C LYS A 5 18.47 -0.72 47.74
N GLU A 6 18.28 0.34 46.94
CA GLU A 6 17.08 0.41 46.06
C GLU A 6 17.35 1.16 44.74
N THR A 7 18.46 0.85 44.08
CA THR A 7 18.75 1.51 42.79
C THR A 7 19.24 0.54 41.70
N ASN A 8 18.91 -0.74 41.75
CA ASN A 8 19.42 -1.69 40.75
C ASN A 8 18.38 -2.61 40.09
N GLU A 9 17.10 -2.36 40.23
CA GLU A 9 16.07 -3.22 39.59
C GLU A 9 15.31 -2.58 38.43
N ARG A 10 15.65 -1.36 38.00
CA ARG A 10 14.99 -0.67 36.89
C ARG A 10 15.77 -0.66 35.57
N GLN A 11 16.98 -1.16 35.55
CA GLN A 11 17.85 -1.11 34.36
C GLN A 11 17.79 -2.34 33.46
N ASP A 12 17.28 -3.47 33.95
CA ASP A 12 17.31 -4.75 33.20
C ASP A 12 16.08 -4.99 32.33
N ARG A 13 15.03 -4.16 32.40
CA ARG A 13 13.84 -4.34 31.57
C ARG A 13 13.92 -3.66 30.18
N PHE A 14 14.82 -2.73 29.99
CA PHE A 14 14.99 -2.01 28.70
C PHE A 14 16.00 -2.66 27.77
N GLY A 15 16.93 -3.45 28.26
CA GLY A 15 17.99 -4.07 27.45
C GLY A 15 17.54 -5.29 26.64
N LEU A 16 16.50 -5.98 27.06
CA LEU A 16 16.01 -7.19 26.36
C LEU A 16 15.11 -6.86 25.18
N ASP A 17 14.32 -5.79 25.22
CA ASP A 17 13.45 -5.38 24.12
C ASP A 17 14.24 -4.79 22.95
N GLU A 18 15.31 -4.02 23.21
CA GLU A 18 16.18 -3.53 22.14
C GLU A 18 17.02 -4.62 21.49
N SER A 19 17.44 -5.63 22.23
CA SER A 19 18.20 -6.76 21.68
C SER A 19 17.34 -7.70 20.84
N VAL A 20 16.11 -7.95 21.24
CA VAL A 20 15.14 -8.75 20.45
C VAL A 20 14.75 -8.01 19.18
N GLY A 21 14.51 -6.70 19.25
CA GLY A 21 14.23 -5.88 18.07
C GLY A 21 15.38 -5.83 17.07
N SER A 22 16.62 -5.79 17.55
CA SER A 22 17.82 -5.77 16.68
C SER A 22 18.11 -7.13 16.05
N ILE A 23 17.87 -8.23 16.76
CA ILE A 23 18.04 -9.60 16.24
C ILE A 23 16.98 -9.90 15.18
N THR A 24 15.72 -9.54 15.40
CA THR A 24 14.65 -9.74 14.41
C THR A 24 14.85 -8.86 13.16
N ALA A 25 15.33 -7.63 13.31
CA ALA A 25 15.69 -6.76 12.19
C ALA A 25 16.90 -7.31 11.40
N ALA A 26 17.89 -7.92 12.08
CA ALA A 26 19.02 -8.57 11.43
C ALA A 26 18.61 -9.83 10.66
N LEU A 27 17.68 -10.63 11.22
CA LEU A 27 17.12 -11.80 10.54
C LEU A 27 16.31 -11.44 9.29
N GLY A 28 15.61 -10.31 9.30
CA GLY A 28 14.89 -9.80 8.12
C GLY A 28 15.82 -9.47 6.94
N LYS A 29 17.06 -9.06 7.19
CA LYS A 29 18.08 -8.80 6.15
C LYS A 29 18.66 -10.09 5.52
N LEU A 30 18.45 -11.23 6.12
CA LEU A 30 18.90 -12.53 5.62
C LEU A 30 17.86 -13.23 4.73
N VAL A 31 16.66 -12.67 4.60
CA VAL A 31 15.62 -13.22 3.73
C VAL A 31 15.93 -12.83 2.28
N PRO A 32 16.10 -13.78 1.36
CA PRO A 32 16.35 -13.47 -0.05
C PRO A 32 15.18 -12.68 -0.67
N ASP A 33 15.50 -11.69 -1.52
CA ASP A 33 14.51 -10.83 -2.19
C ASP A 33 13.34 -11.58 -2.86
N PRO A 34 13.55 -12.72 -3.56
CA PRO A 34 12.43 -13.46 -4.15
C PRO A 34 11.46 -14.00 -3.09
N LEU A 35 11.96 -14.35 -1.92
CA LEU A 35 11.15 -14.86 -0.81
C LEU A 35 10.36 -13.73 -0.14
N VAL A 36 11.00 -12.57 0.02
CA VAL A 36 10.34 -11.35 0.52
C VAL A 36 9.17 -10.97 -0.39
N ARG A 37 9.38 -10.93 -1.70
CA ARG A 37 8.32 -10.56 -2.68
C ARG A 37 7.15 -11.54 -2.63
N ARG A 38 7.40 -12.85 -2.54
CA ARG A 38 6.36 -13.88 -2.42
C ARG A 38 5.63 -13.87 -1.08
N SER A 39 6.23 -13.29 -0.06
CA SER A 39 5.61 -13.17 1.26
C SER A 39 4.62 -12.02 1.38
N LEU A 40 4.68 -11.07 0.44
CA LEU A 40 3.77 -9.95 0.39
C LEU A 40 2.54 -10.31 -0.42
N SER A 41 1.38 -10.02 0.12
CA SER A 41 0.09 -10.13 -0.55
C SER A 41 -0.63 -8.80 -0.54
N LEU A 42 -1.47 -8.59 -1.54
CA LEU A 42 -2.36 -7.45 -1.63
C LEU A 42 -3.77 -7.94 -1.88
N SER A 43 -4.74 -7.38 -1.18
CA SER A 43 -6.15 -7.59 -1.45
C SER A 43 -6.88 -6.26 -1.57
N LEU A 44 -7.86 -6.20 -2.44
CA LEU A 44 -8.67 -5.03 -2.73
C LEU A 44 -10.15 -5.37 -2.48
N SER A 45 -10.86 -4.45 -1.85
CA SER A 45 -12.30 -4.51 -1.73
C SER A 45 -12.91 -3.12 -1.88
N THR A 46 -14.19 -3.07 -2.22
CA THR A 46 -14.99 -1.86 -2.29
C THR A 46 -16.11 -1.93 -1.26
N ASP A 47 -16.62 -0.78 -0.85
CA ASP A 47 -17.73 -0.70 0.12
C ASP A 47 -19.05 -1.27 -0.44
N LYS A 48 -19.21 -1.30 -1.78
CA LYS A 48 -20.35 -1.87 -2.50
C LYS A 48 -19.88 -2.53 -3.80
N ASP A 49 -20.76 -3.28 -4.44
CA ASP A 49 -20.60 -3.86 -5.80
C ASP A 49 -21.35 -3.07 -6.88
N ARG A 50 -22.27 -2.16 -6.48
CA ARG A 50 -23.08 -1.33 -7.37
C ARG A 50 -23.13 0.11 -6.89
N TYR A 51 -23.01 1.03 -7.82
CA TYR A 51 -22.96 2.46 -7.59
C TYR A 51 -23.83 3.19 -8.62
N GLU A 52 -24.46 4.27 -8.19
CA GLU A 52 -25.07 5.23 -9.09
C GLU A 52 -23.99 6.09 -9.79
N VAL A 53 -24.36 6.69 -10.92
CA VAL A 53 -23.48 7.69 -11.56
C VAL A 53 -23.15 8.81 -10.58
N ASP A 54 -21.89 9.22 -10.53
CA ASP A 54 -21.35 10.24 -9.60
C ASP A 54 -21.34 9.79 -8.11
N GLU A 55 -21.67 8.56 -7.81
CA GLU A 55 -21.52 8.05 -6.46
C GLU A 55 -20.05 7.72 -6.18
N PRO A 56 -19.48 8.22 -5.06
CA PRO A 56 -18.11 7.90 -4.70
C PRO A 56 -17.95 6.42 -4.32
N VAL A 57 -16.84 5.85 -4.72
CA VAL A 57 -16.44 4.47 -4.40
C VAL A 57 -15.34 4.51 -3.33
N GLU A 58 -15.54 3.81 -2.23
CA GLU A 58 -14.52 3.62 -1.21
C GLU A 58 -13.75 2.32 -1.48
N LEU A 59 -12.44 2.45 -1.67
CA LEU A 59 -11.51 1.35 -1.91
C LEU A 59 -10.77 1.04 -0.61
N THR A 60 -10.74 -0.22 -0.22
CA THR A 60 -9.91 -0.70 0.89
C THR A 60 -8.86 -1.65 0.34
N VAL A 61 -7.59 -1.29 0.50
CA VAL A 61 -6.43 -2.08 0.12
C VAL A 61 -5.74 -2.60 1.37
N GLU A 62 -5.58 -3.90 1.47
CA GLU A 62 -4.81 -4.54 2.53
C GLU A 62 -3.53 -5.14 1.95
N ILE A 63 -2.37 -4.77 2.52
CA ILE A 63 -1.07 -5.32 2.15
C ILE A 63 -0.52 -6.06 3.36
N ALA A 64 -0.16 -7.33 3.20
CA ALA A 64 0.27 -8.19 4.31
C ALA A 64 1.62 -8.82 4.05
N ASN A 65 2.43 -8.90 5.12
CA ASN A 65 3.63 -9.72 5.20
C ASN A 65 3.29 -11.06 5.86
N SER A 66 3.44 -12.16 5.16
CA SER A 66 3.17 -13.51 5.68
C SER A 66 4.31 -14.11 6.49
N LEU A 67 5.52 -13.50 6.48
CA LEU A 67 6.68 -14.02 7.21
C LEU A 67 6.64 -13.65 8.69
N PRO A 68 7.21 -14.51 9.56
CA PRO A 68 7.37 -14.24 11.00
C PRO A 68 8.57 -13.33 11.30
N VAL A 69 9.10 -12.63 10.28
CA VAL A 69 10.22 -11.69 10.39
C VAL A 69 9.88 -10.39 9.68
N PRO A 70 10.47 -9.26 10.08
CA PRO A 70 10.33 -8.00 9.35
C PRO A 70 10.88 -8.12 7.93
N VAL A 71 10.23 -7.42 6.99
CA VAL A 71 10.68 -7.32 5.60
C VAL A 71 10.70 -5.88 5.14
N THR A 72 11.63 -5.57 4.25
CA THR A 72 11.74 -4.27 3.59
C THR A 72 11.84 -4.50 2.09
N VAL A 73 11.04 -3.76 1.33
CA VAL A 73 11.08 -3.76 -0.13
C VAL A 73 11.30 -2.35 -0.64
N GLU A 74 12.05 -2.23 -1.73
CA GLU A 74 12.25 -0.99 -2.44
C GLU A 74 11.29 -0.90 -3.62
N THR A 75 10.86 0.32 -3.91
CA THR A 75 10.10 0.64 -5.11
C THR A 75 10.98 1.48 -6.03
N PRO A 76 10.89 1.34 -7.37
CA PRO A 76 11.73 2.08 -8.31
C PRO A 76 11.51 3.59 -8.24
N THR A 77 10.37 4.00 -7.71
CA THR A 77 10.00 5.41 -7.51
C THR A 77 9.44 5.60 -6.11
N ARG A 78 9.13 6.84 -5.73
CA ARG A 78 8.46 7.14 -4.45
C ARG A 78 7.03 6.61 -4.33
N ARG A 79 6.45 6.14 -5.44
CA ARG A 79 5.14 5.47 -5.41
C ARG A 79 5.30 4.10 -4.76
N LEU A 80 4.64 3.86 -3.65
CA LEU A 80 4.68 2.60 -2.92
C LEU A 80 3.59 1.62 -3.40
N TRP A 81 2.45 2.14 -3.79
CA TRP A 81 1.30 1.41 -4.30
C TRP A 81 0.49 2.29 -5.24
N GLY A 82 -0.45 1.71 -5.96
CA GLY A 82 -1.37 2.45 -6.81
C GLY A 82 -2.69 1.70 -7.01
N TRP A 83 -3.65 2.40 -7.56
CA TRP A 83 -4.95 1.86 -7.93
C TRP A 83 -5.35 2.34 -9.34
N THR A 84 -6.24 1.60 -9.98
CA THR A 84 -6.67 1.87 -11.35
C THR A 84 -8.18 1.72 -11.49
N VAL A 85 -8.75 2.37 -12.49
CA VAL A 85 -10.10 2.12 -12.99
C VAL A 85 -9.96 1.77 -14.46
N ASP A 86 -10.39 0.58 -14.86
CA ASP A 86 -10.23 0.04 -16.23
C ASP A 86 -8.78 0.15 -16.75
N GLY A 87 -7.80 -0.02 -15.86
CA GLY A 87 -6.38 0.09 -16.15
C GLY A 87 -5.82 1.52 -16.12
N GLU A 88 -6.66 2.55 -16.01
CA GLU A 88 -6.20 3.94 -15.88
C GLU A 88 -5.82 4.26 -14.44
N LEU A 89 -4.56 4.66 -14.24
CA LEU A 89 -4.02 5.00 -12.92
C LEU A 89 -4.77 6.18 -12.29
N GLU A 90 -5.30 5.96 -11.07
CA GLU A 90 -6.04 6.97 -10.31
C GLU A 90 -7.25 7.55 -11.10
N ALA A 91 -7.86 6.73 -11.94
CA ALA A 91 -8.98 7.11 -12.81
C ALA A 91 -8.68 8.34 -13.71
N SER A 92 -7.44 8.43 -14.22
CA SER A 92 -6.93 9.57 -14.97
C SER A 92 -6.13 9.13 -16.19
N ASP A 93 -6.26 9.88 -17.29
CA ASP A 93 -5.40 9.78 -18.47
C ASP A 93 -4.12 10.62 -18.35
N GLU A 94 -3.91 11.24 -17.19
CA GLU A 94 -2.72 12.04 -16.91
C GLU A 94 -1.47 11.16 -16.87
N GLN A 95 -0.44 11.56 -17.62
CA GLN A 95 0.89 10.99 -17.44
C GLN A 95 1.50 11.55 -16.14
N VAL A 96 1.38 10.77 -15.06
CA VAL A 96 1.95 11.19 -13.78
C VAL A 96 3.47 11.06 -13.84
N TYR A 97 4.17 12.20 -13.78
CA TYR A 97 5.60 12.21 -13.56
C TYR A 97 5.89 11.83 -12.11
N VAL A 98 6.41 10.63 -11.90
CA VAL A 98 6.89 10.18 -10.59
C VAL A 98 8.41 10.35 -10.56
N SER A 99 8.92 10.98 -9.50
CA SER A 99 10.37 11.11 -9.30
C SER A 99 11.06 9.74 -9.33
N ASP A 100 12.20 9.63 -10.02
CA ASP A 100 13.03 8.41 -10.09
C ASP A 100 13.71 8.05 -8.76
N ALA A 101 13.46 8.83 -7.70
CA ALA A 101 13.96 8.51 -6.37
C ALA A 101 13.26 7.25 -5.82
N PRO A 102 14.01 6.24 -5.37
CA PRO A 102 13.43 5.02 -4.83
C PRO A 102 12.61 5.31 -3.56
N GLY A 103 11.54 4.55 -3.38
CA GLY A 103 10.78 4.48 -2.15
C GLY A 103 11.13 3.22 -1.37
N VAL A 104 10.78 3.20 -0.09
CA VAL A 104 11.00 2.05 0.80
C VAL A 104 9.73 1.75 1.56
N LEU A 105 9.34 0.49 1.55
CA LEU A 105 8.19 -0.02 2.29
C LEU A 105 8.64 -1.11 3.25
N THR A 106 8.39 -0.90 4.55
CA THR A 106 8.80 -1.82 5.62
C THR A 106 7.57 -2.40 6.31
N PHE A 107 7.60 -3.70 6.57
CA PHE A 107 6.61 -4.43 7.34
C PHE A 107 7.27 -5.11 8.54
N ARG A 108 6.60 -5.09 9.67
CA ARG A 108 6.93 -5.96 10.81
C ARG A 108 6.58 -7.41 10.47
N ALA A 109 7.02 -8.34 11.33
CA ALA A 109 6.60 -9.74 11.24
C ALA A 109 5.07 -9.86 11.26
N LYS A 110 4.50 -10.56 10.28
CA LYS A 110 3.04 -10.78 10.17
C LYS A 110 2.19 -9.50 10.10
N GLU A 111 2.79 -8.36 9.78
CA GLU A 111 2.08 -7.08 9.73
C GLU A 111 1.13 -7.02 8.53
N ARG A 112 -0.03 -6.40 8.77
CA ARG A 112 -1.00 -5.97 7.76
C ARG A 112 -1.11 -4.47 7.80
N LYS A 113 -1.09 -3.84 6.63
CA LYS A 113 -1.33 -2.41 6.45
C LYS A 113 -2.61 -2.23 5.66
N THR A 114 -3.55 -1.48 6.20
CA THR A 114 -4.81 -1.17 5.53
C THR A 114 -4.79 0.29 5.06
N ILE A 115 -5.13 0.51 3.82
CA ILE A 115 -5.21 1.82 3.17
C ILE A 115 -6.62 1.99 2.66
N THR A 116 -7.26 3.10 3.01
CA THR A 116 -8.55 3.49 2.44
C THR A 116 -8.33 4.61 1.43
N GLN A 117 -8.87 4.44 0.23
CA GLN A 117 -8.83 5.41 -0.85
C GLN A 117 -10.25 5.68 -1.34
N ARG A 118 -10.56 6.93 -1.66
CA ARG A 118 -11.86 7.32 -2.21
C ARG A 118 -11.70 7.76 -3.66
N TRP A 119 -12.42 7.11 -4.55
CA TRP A 119 -12.62 7.57 -5.91
C TRP A 119 -13.93 8.34 -6.01
N SER A 120 -13.92 9.49 -6.70
CA SER A 120 -15.10 10.35 -6.82
C SER A 120 -16.22 9.79 -7.72
N GLY A 121 -16.00 8.65 -8.36
CA GLY A 121 -16.90 8.12 -9.39
C GLY A 121 -16.76 8.81 -10.75
N ARG A 122 -15.74 9.66 -10.94
CA ARG A 122 -15.48 10.38 -12.20
C ARG A 122 -14.08 10.11 -12.72
N LEU A 123 -13.94 10.11 -14.05
CA LEU A 123 -12.67 9.95 -14.72
C LEU A 123 -12.08 11.35 -15.05
N LYS A 124 -10.83 11.57 -14.69
CA LYS A 124 -10.10 12.78 -15.00
C LYS A 124 -9.57 12.70 -16.43
N ARG A 125 -9.86 13.71 -17.24
CA ARG A 125 -9.36 13.88 -18.61
C ARG A 125 -8.55 15.16 -18.68
N VAL A 126 -7.25 15.01 -18.89
CA VAL A 126 -6.32 16.14 -18.90
C VAL A 126 -6.42 16.85 -20.24
N GLY A 127 -6.48 18.17 -20.20
CA GLY A 127 -6.47 19.01 -21.39
C GLY A 127 -5.07 19.08 -22.01
N ASP A 128 -5.02 19.41 -23.30
CA ASP A 128 -3.79 19.50 -24.13
C ASP A 128 -3.22 20.92 -24.21
N GLY A 129 -3.59 21.80 -23.28
CA GLY A 129 -3.22 23.21 -23.28
C GLY A 129 -4.17 24.11 -24.08
N SER A 130 -4.93 23.57 -25.03
CA SER A 130 -6.03 24.26 -25.73
C SER A 130 -7.40 23.96 -25.13
N THR A 131 -7.52 22.80 -24.50
CA THR A 131 -8.70 22.30 -23.78
C THR A 131 -8.45 22.24 -22.28
N PRO A 132 -9.40 22.66 -21.42
CA PRO A 132 -9.24 22.53 -19.98
C PRO A 132 -9.36 21.08 -19.52
N THR A 133 -8.71 20.75 -18.40
CA THR A 133 -8.95 19.49 -17.69
C THR A 133 -10.41 19.38 -17.28
N ARG A 134 -11.00 18.22 -17.46
CA ARG A 134 -12.41 17.95 -17.15
C ARG A 134 -12.58 16.60 -16.44
N TRP A 135 -13.65 16.50 -15.67
CA TRP A 135 -14.08 15.28 -15.02
C TRP A 135 -15.31 14.75 -15.74
N VAL A 136 -15.22 13.52 -16.25
CA VAL A 136 -16.29 12.90 -17.02
C VAL A 136 -16.88 11.71 -16.26
N GLU A 137 -18.15 11.47 -16.49
CA GLU A 137 -18.83 10.29 -15.96
C GLU A 137 -18.30 9.04 -16.69
N PRO A 138 -18.03 7.94 -15.96
CA PRO A 138 -17.77 6.65 -16.60
C PRO A 138 -19.03 6.15 -17.33
N ALA A 139 -18.85 5.28 -18.30
CA ALA A 139 -19.99 4.61 -18.95
C ALA A 139 -20.76 3.76 -17.95
N ARG A 140 -22.08 3.62 -18.14
CA ARG A 140 -22.84 2.64 -17.36
C ARG A 140 -22.39 1.22 -17.72
N GLY A 141 -22.24 0.36 -16.73
CA GLY A 141 -21.78 -0.99 -16.92
C GLY A 141 -20.80 -1.49 -15.87
N VAL A 142 -20.07 -2.53 -16.21
CA VAL A 142 -19.05 -3.11 -15.33
C VAL A 142 -17.72 -2.38 -15.55
N HIS A 143 -17.06 -2.02 -14.45
CA HIS A 143 -15.75 -1.40 -14.42
C HIS A 143 -14.84 -2.21 -13.50
N GLU A 144 -13.61 -2.45 -13.93
CA GLU A 144 -12.59 -3.09 -13.10
C GLU A 144 -11.86 -2.04 -12.26
N ILE A 145 -11.87 -2.23 -10.95
CA ILE A 145 -11.00 -1.51 -10.03
C ILE A 145 -9.81 -2.40 -9.71
N GLY A 146 -8.61 -1.91 -9.96
CA GLY A 146 -7.37 -2.62 -9.66
C GLY A 146 -6.56 -1.93 -8.59
N ALA A 147 -5.73 -2.70 -7.89
CA ALA A 147 -4.69 -2.17 -7.00
C ALA A 147 -3.40 -2.98 -7.14
N PHE A 148 -2.26 -2.35 -6.88
CA PHE A 148 -0.96 -2.98 -7.00
C PHE A 148 0.05 -2.39 -6.01
N LEU A 149 1.01 -3.22 -5.59
CA LEU A 149 2.21 -2.78 -4.91
C LEU A 149 3.26 -2.39 -5.96
N ALA A 150 3.86 -1.19 -5.84
CA ALA A 150 4.72 -0.62 -6.88
C ALA A 150 6.18 -1.15 -6.82
N ILE A 151 6.37 -2.43 -6.54
CA ILE A 151 7.68 -3.11 -6.56
C ILE A 151 7.99 -3.63 -7.96
N GLU A 152 9.27 -3.82 -8.27
CA GLU A 152 9.69 -4.42 -9.53
C GLU A 152 9.46 -5.93 -9.58
N GLY A 153 9.27 -6.45 -10.79
CA GLY A 153 9.10 -7.88 -11.05
C GLY A 153 7.70 -8.36 -10.73
N ASP A 154 7.61 -9.51 -10.09
CA ASP A 154 6.35 -10.17 -9.73
C ASP A 154 5.71 -9.43 -8.55
N ARG A 155 4.89 -8.44 -8.86
CA ARG A 155 4.26 -7.55 -7.87
C ARG A 155 2.89 -8.05 -7.44
N PRO A 156 2.56 -7.97 -6.14
CA PRO A 156 1.20 -8.24 -5.67
C PRO A 156 0.20 -7.29 -6.33
N THR A 157 -0.86 -7.85 -6.91
CA THR A 157 -1.98 -7.13 -7.51
C THR A 157 -3.29 -7.82 -7.13
N ASP A 158 -4.38 -7.06 -7.11
CA ASP A 158 -5.73 -7.58 -6.97
C ASP A 158 -6.71 -6.68 -7.72
N SER A 159 -7.85 -7.21 -8.11
CA SER A 159 -8.89 -6.43 -8.77
C SER A 159 -10.28 -6.89 -8.36
N VAL A 160 -11.24 -5.99 -8.45
CA VAL A 160 -12.66 -6.21 -8.19
C VAL A 160 -13.49 -5.51 -9.25
N ASP A 161 -14.55 -6.19 -9.72
CA ASP A 161 -15.52 -5.59 -10.62
C ASP A 161 -16.62 -4.89 -9.83
N ILE A 162 -16.93 -3.66 -10.23
CA ILE A 162 -18.09 -2.90 -9.77
C ILE A 162 -19.02 -2.60 -10.94
N ARG A 163 -20.28 -2.32 -10.65
CA ARG A 163 -21.26 -1.90 -11.66
C ARG A 163 -21.71 -0.47 -11.39
N ILE A 164 -21.68 0.36 -12.43
CA ILE A 164 -22.27 1.72 -12.44
C ILE A 164 -23.60 1.67 -13.19
N GLU A 165 -24.66 2.17 -12.55
CA GLU A 165 -26.06 2.09 -13.03
C GLU A 165 -26.64 3.47 -13.38
#